data_16aa3cfa73215beb62b7a7481bd33d73
#
_entry.id   16aa3cfa73215beb62b7a7481bd33d73
#
_cell.length_a   1.000
_cell.length_b   1.000
_cell.length_c   1.000
_cell.angle_alpha   90.00
_cell.angle_beta   90.00
_cell.angle_gamma   90.00
#
_symmetry.space_group_name_H-M   'P 1'
#
loop_
_entity.id
_entity.type
_entity.pdbx_description
1 polymer ?
#
loop_
_entity_poly.entity_id
_entity_poly.type
_entity_poly.pdbx_seq_one_letter_code
_entity_poly.pdbx_strand_id
1 'polypeptide(L)'
;MMDYKFQYSTSISLKWIKDNMMGLVFPDITKQGDRIQKNFKGVVVSKNNVPVGMILGLSDMNLKDFRIMSLRVKPDHANNKLGFRLLIVLEENLKKEGFERIELQYRSHWKSLFVLEKLLQKTKWKQPEFNMRICQSLVEQAFPVFHGGHQLPNDYTFTSWKLVSDQEKEDIKNQHDQNRWYPEEVSPFILTDIIEPEMSLALRFKGQIVGWLIIHQISTETLEYTSLF
;
A
#
# COMPACT_ATOMS: atom_id res chain seq x y z
N MET A 1 -33.68 8.84 -17.38
CA MET A 1 -32.63 8.97 -16.34
C MET A 1 -31.80 7.68 -16.39
N MET A 2 -30.46 7.74 -16.55
CA MET A 2 -29.67 6.52 -16.61
C MET A 2 -29.68 5.86 -15.22
N ASP A 3 -30.16 4.60 -15.16
CA ASP A 3 -30.34 3.90 -13.89
C ASP A 3 -29.02 3.23 -13.46
N TYR A 4 -28.25 3.97 -12.64
CA TYR A 4 -27.03 3.46 -12.03
C TYR A 4 -27.32 2.98 -10.62
N LYS A 5 -27.02 1.71 -10.35
CA LYS A 5 -27.20 1.09 -9.03
C LYS A 5 -25.85 1.06 -8.29
N PHE A 6 -25.85 1.60 -7.06
CA PHE A 6 -24.70 1.60 -6.16
C PHE A 6 -24.90 0.53 -5.08
N GLN A 7 -23.89 -0.30 -4.87
CA GLN A 7 -23.93 -1.37 -3.88
C GLN A 7 -22.67 -1.31 -3.02
N TYR A 8 -22.85 -1.11 -1.72
CA TYR A 8 -21.79 -1.20 -0.73
C TYR A 8 -21.59 -2.67 -0.30
N SER A 9 -20.34 -3.06 -0.05
CA SER A 9 -19.98 -4.38 0.48
C SER A 9 -18.87 -4.24 1.53
N THR A 10 -19.05 -4.96 2.63
CA THR A 10 -18.08 -5.01 3.74
C THR A 10 -17.00 -6.08 3.54
N SER A 11 -17.17 -6.94 2.55
CA SER A 11 -16.22 -8.02 2.25
C SER A 11 -16.21 -8.31 0.75
N ILE A 12 -15.16 -7.84 0.09
CA ILE A 12 -14.91 -8.06 -1.33
C ILE A 12 -13.59 -8.83 -1.43
N SER A 13 -13.63 -10.09 -1.85
CA SER A 13 -12.44 -10.90 -1.99
C SER A 13 -11.61 -10.50 -3.21
N LEU A 14 -10.30 -10.68 -3.15
CA LEU A 14 -9.41 -10.46 -4.29
C LEU A 14 -9.78 -11.35 -5.48
N LYS A 15 -10.20 -12.59 -5.23
CA LYS A 15 -10.69 -13.49 -6.27
C LYS A 15 -11.90 -12.89 -7.01
N TRP A 16 -12.91 -12.41 -6.27
CA TRP A 16 -14.08 -11.78 -6.88
C TRP A 16 -13.69 -10.53 -7.72
N ILE A 17 -12.72 -9.73 -7.23
CA ILE A 17 -12.19 -8.59 -7.97
C ILE A 17 -11.54 -9.03 -9.28
N LYS A 18 -10.69 -10.07 -9.25
CA LYS A 18 -10.04 -10.62 -10.44
C LYS A 18 -11.05 -11.12 -11.47
N ASP A 19 -12.08 -11.83 -11.02
CA ASP A 19 -13.07 -12.44 -11.90
C ASP A 19 -14.04 -11.42 -12.53
N ASN A 20 -14.34 -10.33 -11.83
CA ASN A 20 -15.43 -9.40 -12.23
C ASN A 20 -14.97 -7.98 -12.55
N MET A 21 -13.80 -7.56 -12.06
CA MET A 21 -13.42 -6.15 -11.99
C MET A 21 -12.00 -5.84 -12.48
N MET A 22 -11.34 -6.76 -13.21
CA MET A 22 -9.94 -6.61 -13.64
C MET A 22 -9.61 -5.24 -14.25
N GLY A 23 -10.53 -4.65 -15.03
CA GLY A 23 -10.33 -3.35 -15.66
C GLY A 23 -10.67 -2.14 -14.77
N LEU A 24 -11.21 -2.35 -13.56
CA LEU A 24 -11.71 -1.30 -12.68
C LEU A 24 -10.90 -1.11 -11.39
N VAL A 25 -9.79 -1.83 -11.23
CA VAL A 25 -8.86 -1.67 -10.11
C VAL A 25 -7.46 -1.34 -10.61
N PHE A 26 -6.66 -0.74 -9.75
CA PHE A 26 -5.26 -0.53 -10.07
C PHE A 26 -4.53 -1.87 -10.19
N PRO A 27 -3.62 -2.01 -11.16
CA PRO A 27 -2.88 -3.26 -11.40
C PRO A 27 -2.17 -3.81 -10.15
N ASP A 28 -1.70 -2.94 -9.27
CA ASP A 28 -1.00 -3.33 -8.05
C ASP A 28 -1.88 -4.15 -7.09
N ILE A 29 -3.20 -3.90 -7.08
CA ILE A 29 -4.15 -4.69 -6.27
C ILE A 29 -4.31 -6.11 -6.85
N THR A 30 -4.33 -6.24 -8.17
CA THR A 30 -4.51 -7.54 -8.84
C THR A 30 -3.23 -8.35 -8.94
N LYS A 31 -2.07 -7.70 -8.87
CA LYS A 31 -0.75 -8.33 -8.85
C LYS A 31 -0.36 -8.87 -7.47
N GLN A 32 -0.95 -8.34 -6.40
CA GLN A 32 -0.79 -8.92 -5.07
C GLN A 32 -1.31 -10.35 -5.12
N GLY A 33 -0.39 -11.31 -5.06
CA GLY A 33 -0.68 -12.72 -5.22
C GLY A 33 -1.75 -13.22 -4.25
N ASP A 34 -2.32 -14.39 -4.52
CA ASP A 34 -3.36 -15.04 -3.69
C ASP A 34 -2.93 -15.30 -2.23
N ARG A 35 -1.68 -14.95 -1.89
CA ARG A 35 -1.11 -15.07 -0.53
C ARG A 35 -1.67 -14.07 0.47
N ILE A 36 -2.24 -12.96 0.02
CA ILE A 36 -2.83 -11.95 0.91
C ILE A 36 -4.34 -12.18 0.93
N GLN A 37 -4.84 -12.89 1.93
CA GLN A 37 -6.27 -13.00 2.24
C GLN A 37 -6.80 -11.68 2.79
N LYS A 38 -6.79 -10.62 1.99
CA LYS A 38 -7.38 -9.34 2.37
C LYS A 38 -8.80 -9.24 1.82
N ASN A 39 -9.74 -9.01 2.72
CA ASN A 39 -11.08 -8.60 2.36
C ASN A 39 -11.12 -7.07 2.23
N PHE A 40 -11.52 -6.62 1.06
CA PHE A 40 -11.72 -5.19 0.82
C PHE A 40 -13.15 -4.79 1.18
N LYS A 41 -13.32 -3.54 1.61
CA LYS A 41 -14.62 -2.89 1.66
C LYS A 41 -14.73 -1.91 0.50
N GLY A 42 -15.93 -1.66 0.02
CA GLY A 42 -16.07 -0.69 -1.06
C GLY A 42 -17.47 -0.58 -1.64
N VAL A 43 -17.58 0.22 -2.69
CA VAL A 43 -18.82 0.45 -3.43
C VAL A 43 -18.61 0.12 -4.89
N VAL A 44 -19.50 -0.66 -5.45
CA VAL A 44 -19.57 -0.96 -6.88
C VAL A 44 -20.75 -0.19 -7.47
N VAL A 45 -20.54 0.47 -8.60
CA VAL A 45 -21.62 1.03 -9.40
C VAL A 45 -21.81 0.20 -10.67
N SER A 46 -23.05 -0.21 -10.91
CA SER A 46 -23.44 -1.00 -12.08
C SER A 46 -24.49 -0.28 -12.92
N LYS A 47 -24.49 -0.55 -14.23
CA LYS A 47 -25.53 -0.19 -15.17
C LYS A 47 -26.00 -1.46 -15.86
N ASN A 48 -27.30 -1.75 -15.84
CA ASN A 48 -27.87 -2.98 -16.37
C ASN A 48 -27.18 -4.24 -15.82
N ASN A 49 -26.89 -4.25 -14.50
CA ASN A 49 -26.16 -5.29 -13.78
C ASN A 49 -24.68 -5.50 -14.23
N VAL A 50 -24.15 -4.66 -15.11
CA VAL A 50 -22.74 -4.69 -15.52
C VAL A 50 -21.97 -3.66 -14.68
N PRO A 51 -20.88 -4.03 -13.99
CA PRO A 51 -20.06 -3.10 -13.24
C PRO A 51 -19.38 -2.07 -14.17
N VAL A 52 -19.53 -0.80 -13.83
CA VAL A 52 -19.01 0.33 -14.61
C VAL A 52 -18.10 1.24 -13.81
N GLY A 53 -18.05 1.06 -12.50
CA GLY A 53 -17.13 1.79 -11.64
C GLY A 53 -17.06 1.18 -10.25
N MET A 54 -15.97 1.46 -9.54
CA MET A 54 -15.74 0.95 -8.19
C MET A 54 -14.84 1.89 -7.39
N ILE A 55 -15.10 1.94 -6.09
CA ILE A 55 -14.17 2.43 -5.07
C ILE A 55 -13.99 1.33 -4.04
N LEU A 56 -12.75 1.04 -3.65
CA LEU A 56 -12.44 0.04 -2.65
C LEU A 56 -11.24 0.43 -1.80
N GLY A 57 -11.16 -0.15 -0.62
CA GLY A 57 -10.06 0.06 0.30
C GLY A 57 -9.99 -0.99 1.39
N LEU A 58 -9.07 -0.77 2.30
CA LEU A 58 -8.80 -1.62 3.45
C LEU A 58 -9.06 -0.85 4.73
N SER A 59 -9.58 -1.55 5.74
CA SER A 59 -9.76 -1.03 7.08
C SER A 59 -8.59 -1.45 7.97
N ASP A 60 -8.12 -0.52 8.79
CA ASP A 60 -7.37 -0.87 9.99
C ASP A 60 -8.36 -0.95 11.16
N MET A 61 -8.61 -2.16 11.64
CA MET A 61 -9.60 -2.41 12.68
C MET A 61 -9.22 -1.78 14.03
N ASN A 62 -7.93 -1.60 14.28
CA ASN A 62 -7.42 -1.07 15.54
C ASN A 62 -7.49 0.46 15.60
N LEU A 63 -7.39 1.13 14.44
CA LEU A 63 -7.27 2.59 14.35
C LEU A 63 -8.55 3.29 13.93
N LYS A 64 -9.64 2.56 13.62
CA LYS A 64 -10.86 3.10 13.00
C LYS A 64 -10.58 3.91 11.73
N ASP A 65 -9.52 3.53 11.02
CA ASP A 65 -9.04 4.15 9.80
C ASP A 65 -9.39 3.32 8.59
N PHE A 66 -9.70 3.98 7.49
CA PHE A 66 -9.96 3.35 6.21
C PHE A 66 -9.06 3.96 5.14
N ARG A 67 -8.31 3.11 4.43
CA ARG A 67 -7.45 3.55 3.33
C ARG A 67 -8.06 3.15 1.99
N ILE A 68 -8.38 4.16 1.17
CA ILE A 68 -8.83 3.93 -0.21
C ILE A 68 -7.65 3.47 -1.05
N MET A 69 -7.80 2.30 -1.68
CA MET A 69 -6.78 1.68 -2.52
C MET A 69 -7.05 1.89 -4.01
N SER A 70 -8.30 2.05 -4.43
CA SER A 70 -8.68 2.27 -5.82
C SER A 70 -9.99 3.02 -5.93
N LEU A 71 -10.05 3.94 -6.89
CA LEU A 71 -11.26 4.60 -7.37
C LEU A 71 -11.19 4.66 -8.89
N ARG A 72 -12.05 3.94 -9.58
CA ARG A 72 -12.10 3.94 -11.06
C ARG A 72 -13.53 3.88 -11.57
N VAL A 73 -13.73 4.51 -12.72
CA VAL A 73 -14.94 4.46 -13.54
C VAL A 73 -14.53 4.14 -14.97
N LYS A 74 -15.28 3.29 -15.66
CA LYS A 74 -15.00 2.98 -17.08
C LYS A 74 -15.07 4.26 -17.93
N PRO A 75 -14.18 4.43 -18.93
CA PRO A 75 -14.15 5.63 -19.75
C PRO A 75 -15.52 5.98 -20.37
N ASP A 76 -16.26 5.00 -20.89
CA ASP A 76 -17.57 5.16 -21.52
C ASP A 76 -18.64 5.68 -20.54
N HIS A 77 -18.36 5.63 -19.25
CA HIS A 77 -19.23 6.13 -18.19
C HIS A 77 -18.64 7.33 -17.47
N ALA A 78 -17.56 7.91 -17.98
CA ALA A 78 -16.96 9.14 -17.45
C ALA A 78 -17.96 10.31 -17.54
N ASN A 79 -17.69 11.36 -16.77
CA ASN A 79 -18.50 12.61 -16.74
C ASN A 79 -19.96 12.46 -16.25
N ASN A 80 -20.37 11.28 -15.80
CA ASN A 80 -21.70 11.03 -15.20
C ASN A 80 -21.69 11.21 -13.67
N LYS A 81 -20.71 11.92 -13.11
CA LYS A 81 -20.53 12.14 -11.66
C LYS A 81 -20.42 10.86 -10.82
N LEU A 82 -20.12 9.71 -11.46
CA LEU A 82 -20.06 8.42 -10.77
C LEU A 82 -18.96 8.37 -9.72
N GLY A 83 -17.76 8.90 -10.00
CA GLY A 83 -16.67 8.97 -9.03
C GLY A 83 -17.06 9.76 -7.77
N PHE A 84 -17.76 10.89 -7.94
CA PHE A 84 -18.29 11.66 -6.83
C PHE A 84 -19.29 10.85 -5.99
N ARG A 85 -20.26 10.20 -6.64
CA ARG A 85 -21.26 9.40 -5.94
C ARG A 85 -20.67 8.17 -5.26
N LEU A 86 -19.69 7.52 -5.88
CA LEU A 86 -18.95 6.40 -5.27
C LEU A 86 -18.30 6.83 -3.95
N LEU A 87 -17.64 7.98 -3.94
CA LEU A 87 -16.97 8.51 -2.75
C LEU A 87 -18.00 8.84 -1.65
N ILE A 88 -19.07 9.56 -1.96
CA ILE A 88 -20.13 9.89 -0.99
C ILE A 88 -20.76 8.62 -0.39
N VAL A 89 -21.15 7.65 -1.23
CA VAL A 89 -21.74 6.40 -0.73
C VAL A 89 -20.76 5.62 0.15
N LEU A 90 -19.47 5.63 -0.18
CA LEU A 90 -18.44 5.02 0.66
C LEU A 90 -18.36 5.73 2.02
N GLU A 91 -18.20 7.06 2.03
CA GLU A 91 -18.10 7.87 3.25
C GLU A 91 -19.28 7.67 4.18
N GLU A 92 -20.51 7.70 3.63
CA GLU A 92 -21.75 7.49 4.41
C GLU A 92 -21.79 6.10 5.08
N ASN A 93 -21.36 5.05 4.38
CA ASN A 93 -21.36 3.70 4.95
C ASN A 93 -20.23 3.52 5.98
N LEU A 94 -19.02 4.01 5.70
CA LEU A 94 -17.92 3.97 6.65
C LEU A 94 -18.23 4.72 7.94
N LYS A 95 -18.90 5.89 7.83
CA LYS A 95 -19.37 6.63 9.01
C LYS A 95 -20.37 5.81 9.85
N LYS A 96 -21.29 5.09 9.22
CA LYS A 96 -22.24 4.20 9.92
C LYS A 96 -21.54 3.03 10.62
N GLU A 97 -20.40 2.56 10.08
CA GLU A 97 -19.57 1.52 10.67
C GLU A 97 -18.64 2.06 11.77
N GLY A 98 -18.61 3.37 12.02
CA GLY A 98 -17.80 3.96 13.09
C GLY A 98 -16.36 4.28 12.70
N PHE A 99 -16.03 4.34 11.40
CA PHE A 99 -14.74 4.85 10.96
C PHE A 99 -14.63 6.35 11.20
N GLU A 100 -13.48 6.78 11.71
CA GLU A 100 -13.21 8.17 12.08
C GLU A 100 -12.36 8.89 11.02
N ARG A 101 -11.52 8.13 10.31
CA ARG A 101 -10.61 8.68 9.30
C ARG A 101 -10.65 7.88 8.00
N ILE A 102 -10.63 8.61 6.88
CA ILE A 102 -10.49 8.05 5.54
C ILE A 102 -9.26 8.67 4.90
N GLU A 103 -8.36 7.83 4.42
CA GLU A 103 -7.13 8.23 3.74
C GLU A 103 -7.13 7.82 2.29
N LEU A 104 -6.53 8.64 1.44
CA LEU A 104 -6.28 8.35 0.04
C LEU A 104 -4.86 8.81 -0.31
N GLN A 105 -4.02 7.87 -0.74
CA GLN A 105 -2.69 8.16 -1.24
C GLN A 105 -2.66 8.12 -2.76
N TYR A 106 -2.03 9.09 -3.39
CA TYR A 106 -1.91 9.17 -4.84
C TYR A 106 -0.59 9.79 -5.28
N ARG A 107 -0.21 9.53 -6.52
CA ARG A 107 1.07 10.00 -7.06
C ARG A 107 0.87 11.28 -7.88
N SER A 108 1.76 12.25 -7.71
CA SER A 108 1.71 13.57 -8.39
C SER A 108 1.78 13.51 -9.92
N HIS A 109 2.26 12.40 -10.49
CA HIS A 109 2.38 12.22 -11.95
C HIS A 109 1.20 11.44 -12.59
N TRP A 110 0.13 11.14 -11.83
CA TRP A 110 -1.01 10.45 -12.42
C TRP A 110 -1.75 11.35 -13.43
N LYS A 111 -2.06 10.80 -14.60
CA LYS A 111 -2.82 11.52 -15.65
C LYS A 111 -4.19 12.00 -15.18
N SER A 112 -4.79 11.32 -14.22
CA SER A 112 -6.10 11.66 -13.63
C SER A 112 -6.01 12.55 -12.39
N LEU A 113 -4.82 13.03 -12.00
CA LEU A 113 -4.59 13.80 -10.78
C LEU A 113 -5.56 15.00 -10.66
N PHE A 114 -5.63 15.82 -11.69
CA PHE A 114 -6.49 17.00 -11.70
C PHE A 114 -7.99 16.66 -11.47
N VAL A 115 -8.46 15.57 -12.05
CA VAL A 115 -9.86 15.12 -11.86
C VAL A 115 -10.07 14.62 -10.45
N LEU A 116 -9.10 13.91 -9.88
CA LEU A 116 -9.14 13.40 -8.52
C LEU A 116 -9.16 14.57 -7.51
N GLU A 117 -8.23 15.51 -7.63
CA GLU A 117 -8.15 16.66 -6.73
C GLU A 117 -9.40 17.54 -6.77
N LYS A 118 -9.96 17.79 -7.97
CA LYS A 118 -11.27 18.45 -8.09
C LYS A 118 -12.40 17.68 -7.38
N LEU A 119 -12.36 16.36 -7.44
CA LEU A 119 -13.32 15.52 -6.75
C LEU A 119 -13.21 15.69 -5.23
N LEU A 120 -11.99 15.59 -4.70
CA LEU A 120 -11.69 15.71 -3.27
C LEU A 120 -12.06 17.11 -2.73
N GLN A 121 -11.75 18.17 -3.48
CA GLN A 121 -12.16 19.53 -3.12
C GLN A 121 -13.70 19.69 -3.01
N LYS A 122 -14.46 19.11 -3.94
CA LYS A 122 -15.92 19.13 -3.91
C LYS A 122 -16.52 18.39 -2.72
N THR A 123 -15.84 17.39 -2.22
CA THR A 123 -16.24 16.59 -1.04
C THR A 123 -15.61 17.11 0.26
N LYS A 124 -14.96 18.28 0.22
CA LYS A 124 -14.37 18.97 1.38
C LYS A 124 -13.27 18.17 2.09
N TRP A 125 -12.54 17.38 1.35
CA TRP A 125 -11.33 16.72 1.88
C TRP A 125 -10.27 17.75 2.23
N LYS A 126 -9.42 17.42 3.21
CA LYS A 126 -8.25 18.23 3.53
C LYS A 126 -7.34 18.36 2.30
N GLN A 127 -6.59 19.45 2.24
CA GLN A 127 -5.60 19.63 1.19
C GLN A 127 -4.57 18.50 1.27
N PRO A 128 -4.08 17.99 0.13
CA PRO A 128 -3.07 16.94 0.12
C PRO A 128 -1.76 17.43 0.75
N GLU A 129 -1.16 16.56 1.53
CA GLU A 129 0.17 16.75 2.11
C GLU A 129 1.16 15.83 1.43
N PHE A 130 2.40 16.28 1.28
CA PHE A 130 3.47 15.45 0.76
C PHE A 130 3.83 14.40 1.81
N ASN A 131 3.70 13.12 1.44
CA ASN A 131 3.98 12.01 2.35
C ASN A 131 5.31 11.32 2.03
N MET A 132 5.52 10.92 0.78
CA MET A 132 6.68 10.10 0.41
C MET A 132 7.14 10.38 -1.02
N ARG A 133 8.46 10.34 -1.23
CA ARG A 133 9.08 10.31 -2.56
C ARG A 133 9.50 8.87 -2.88
N ILE A 134 8.98 8.33 -3.98
CA ILE A 134 9.39 7.02 -4.49
C ILE A 134 10.42 7.24 -5.60
N CYS A 135 11.61 6.67 -5.44
CA CYS A 135 12.65 6.64 -6.45
C CYS A 135 12.64 5.26 -7.13
N GLN A 136 12.76 5.23 -8.45
CA GLN A 136 12.83 3.98 -9.21
C GLN A 136 14.05 4.04 -10.15
N SER A 137 14.74 2.93 -10.26
CA SER A 137 15.82 2.75 -11.22
C SER A 137 15.79 1.32 -11.77
N LEU A 138 16.31 1.14 -12.98
CA LEU A 138 16.64 -0.18 -13.48
C LEU A 138 17.93 -0.66 -12.77
N VAL A 139 18.02 -1.96 -12.51
CA VAL A 139 19.21 -2.54 -11.85
C VAL A 139 20.48 -2.20 -12.60
N GLU A 140 20.44 -2.29 -13.93
CA GLU A 140 21.58 -1.97 -14.82
C GLU A 140 22.06 -0.51 -14.69
N GLN A 141 21.15 0.42 -14.39
CA GLN A 141 21.46 1.83 -14.21
C GLN A 141 21.97 2.14 -12.79
N ALA A 142 21.46 1.41 -11.81
CA ALA A 142 21.86 1.56 -10.41
C ALA A 142 23.22 0.91 -10.10
N PHE A 143 23.54 -0.19 -10.78
CA PHE A 143 24.71 -1.02 -10.52
C PHE A 143 26.06 -0.26 -10.52
N PRO A 144 26.37 0.64 -11.46
CA PRO A 144 27.64 1.39 -11.44
C PRO A 144 27.81 2.29 -10.22
N VAL A 145 26.72 2.78 -9.63
CA VAL A 145 26.76 3.67 -8.46
C VAL A 145 27.13 2.91 -7.19
N PHE A 146 26.76 1.62 -7.11
CA PHE A 146 27.01 0.79 -5.94
C PHE A 146 28.40 0.11 -5.94
N HIS A 147 29.10 0.14 -7.07
CA HIS A 147 30.43 -0.46 -7.18
C HIS A 147 31.58 0.40 -6.59
N GLY A 148 31.26 1.49 -5.92
CA GLY A 148 32.26 2.40 -5.33
C GLY A 148 33.09 1.84 -4.18
N GLY A 149 32.94 0.56 -3.85
CA GLY A 149 33.86 -0.15 -2.95
C GLY A 149 33.95 0.41 -1.52
N HIS A 150 32.86 0.96 -1.00
CA HIS A 150 32.85 1.40 0.39
C HIS A 150 33.01 0.21 1.33
N GLN A 151 34.14 0.15 2.02
CA GLN A 151 34.36 -0.83 3.07
C GLN A 151 33.57 -0.42 4.32
N LEU A 152 32.93 -1.39 4.94
CA LEU A 152 32.33 -1.16 6.25
C LEU A 152 33.43 -0.80 7.26
N PRO A 153 33.16 0.11 8.20
CA PRO A 153 34.05 0.32 9.33
C PRO A 153 34.30 -0.99 10.09
N ASN A 154 35.42 -1.08 10.77
CA ASN A 154 35.72 -2.21 11.62
C ASN A 154 34.60 -2.46 12.63
N ASP A 155 34.39 -3.72 12.99
CA ASP A 155 33.34 -4.19 13.88
C ASP A 155 31.90 -4.20 13.27
N TYR A 156 31.72 -3.68 12.05
CA TYR A 156 30.44 -3.80 11.34
C TYR A 156 30.45 -4.98 10.36
N THR A 157 29.33 -5.70 10.31
CA THR A 157 29.12 -6.80 9.35
C THR A 157 27.69 -6.81 8.85
N PHE A 158 27.50 -7.25 7.59
CA PHE A 158 26.18 -7.59 7.08
C PHE A 158 25.93 -9.07 7.21
N THR A 159 24.71 -9.43 7.56
CA THR A 159 24.20 -10.80 7.50
C THR A 159 22.85 -10.82 6.80
N SER A 160 22.53 -11.90 6.06
CA SER A 160 21.21 -12.07 5.49
C SER A 160 20.15 -12.05 6.60
N TRP A 161 19.01 -11.38 6.34
CA TRP A 161 17.86 -11.36 7.25
C TRP A 161 17.32 -12.77 7.53
N LYS A 162 17.53 -13.71 6.59
CA LYS A 162 17.19 -15.13 6.74
C LYS A 162 17.89 -15.77 7.94
N LEU A 163 19.10 -15.30 8.26
CA LEU A 163 19.91 -15.81 9.36
C LEU A 163 19.66 -15.12 10.70
N VAL A 164 18.78 -14.13 10.72
CA VAL A 164 18.34 -13.49 11.98
C VAL A 164 17.40 -14.42 12.69
N SER A 165 17.76 -14.85 13.88
CA SER A 165 16.99 -15.76 14.70
C SER A 165 15.69 -15.11 15.20
N ASP A 166 14.72 -15.93 15.57
CA ASP A 166 13.46 -15.42 16.12
C ASP A 166 13.67 -14.72 17.47
N GLN A 167 14.67 -15.16 18.25
CA GLN A 167 15.05 -14.46 19.47
C GLN A 167 15.56 -13.05 19.19
N GLU A 168 16.44 -12.87 18.21
CA GLU A 168 16.95 -11.54 17.82
C GLU A 168 15.83 -10.63 17.29
N LYS A 169 14.88 -11.18 16.53
CA LYS A 169 13.70 -10.43 16.08
C LYS A 169 12.84 -9.97 17.25
N GLU A 170 12.67 -10.82 18.25
CA GLU A 170 11.94 -10.48 19.46
C GLU A 170 12.69 -9.44 20.30
N ASP A 171 14.01 -9.52 20.37
CA ASP A 171 14.84 -8.53 21.06
C ASP A 171 14.74 -7.15 20.38
N ILE A 172 14.68 -7.08 19.03
CA ILE A 172 14.44 -5.84 18.29
C ILE A 172 13.10 -5.22 18.69
N LYS A 173 12.02 -6.02 18.74
CA LYS A 173 10.68 -5.54 19.16
C LYS A 173 10.69 -5.04 20.59
N ASN A 174 11.22 -5.83 21.52
CA ASN A 174 11.28 -5.48 22.94
C ASN A 174 12.06 -4.19 23.17
N GLN A 175 13.20 -4.00 22.51
CA GLN A 175 13.96 -2.76 22.55
C GLN A 175 13.16 -1.57 22.00
N HIS A 176 12.42 -1.79 20.91
CA HIS A 176 11.57 -0.75 20.34
C HIS A 176 10.44 -0.36 21.26
N ASP A 177 9.76 -1.33 21.89
CA ASP A 177 8.68 -1.08 22.83
C ASP A 177 9.14 -0.26 24.06
N GLN A 178 10.36 -0.48 24.49
CA GLN A 178 10.96 0.24 25.61
C GLN A 178 11.46 1.65 25.23
N ASN A 179 12.11 1.79 24.10
CA ASN A 179 12.92 2.97 23.79
C ASN A 179 12.52 3.70 22.49
N ARG A 180 11.60 3.16 21.69
CA ARG A 180 11.20 3.71 20.39
C ARG A 180 12.40 4.07 19.50
N TRP A 181 13.41 3.18 19.45
CA TRP A 181 14.71 3.47 18.86
C TRP A 181 14.74 3.54 17.33
N TYR A 182 13.66 3.11 16.65
CA TYR A 182 13.44 3.36 15.23
C TYR A 182 12.04 3.91 14.95
N PRO A 183 11.83 4.66 13.86
CA PRO A 183 10.49 5.07 13.43
C PRO A 183 9.65 3.87 12.99
N GLU A 184 8.35 3.86 13.30
CA GLU A 184 7.43 2.77 12.95
C GLU A 184 7.41 2.48 11.43
N GLU A 185 7.59 3.52 10.61
CA GLU A 185 7.57 3.44 9.15
C GLU A 185 8.72 2.61 8.57
N VAL A 186 9.80 2.46 9.33
CA VAL A 186 10.96 1.66 8.93
C VAL A 186 11.08 0.36 9.73
N SER A 187 10.00 -0.08 10.37
CA SER A 187 9.95 -1.35 11.08
C SER A 187 10.27 -2.53 10.16
N PRO A 188 11.15 -3.45 10.56
CA PRO A 188 11.47 -4.62 9.74
C PRO A 188 10.37 -5.68 9.76
N PHE A 189 9.29 -5.43 10.49
CA PHE A 189 8.17 -6.36 10.69
C PHE A 189 6.91 -5.98 9.90
N ILE A 190 7.00 -5.00 9.02
CA ILE A 190 5.92 -4.63 8.11
C ILE A 190 5.88 -5.61 6.93
N LEU A 191 4.68 -6.06 6.53
CA LEU A 191 4.47 -6.92 5.36
C LEU A 191 5.34 -8.20 5.34
N THR A 192 5.46 -8.86 6.48
CA THR A 192 6.33 -10.03 6.67
C THR A 192 6.08 -11.16 5.67
N ASP A 193 4.85 -11.28 5.14
CA ASP A 193 4.46 -12.35 4.21
C ASP A 193 5.09 -12.24 2.82
N ILE A 194 5.62 -11.07 2.48
CA ILE A 194 6.24 -10.80 1.17
C ILE A 194 7.69 -10.33 1.28
N ILE A 195 8.30 -10.46 2.46
CA ILE A 195 9.74 -10.21 2.63
C ILE A 195 10.53 -11.19 1.76
N GLU A 196 11.56 -10.67 1.07
CA GLU A 196 12.58 -11.47 0.42
C GLU A 196 13.78 -11.62 1.37
N PRO A 197 13.80 -12.67 2.19
CA PRO A 197 14.72 -12.74 3.32
C PRO A 197 16.18 -12.98 2.90
N GLU A 198 16.41 -13.52 1.71
CA GLU A 198 17.76 -13.77 1.20
C GLU A 198 18.44 -12.47 0.74
N MET A 199 17.66 -11.54 0.21
CA MET A 199 18.12 -10.23 -0.27
C MET A 199 18.05 -9.15 0.81
N SER A 200 17.26 -9.37 1.86
CA SER A 200 17.19 -8.49 3.01
C SER A 200 18.40 -8.67 3.91
N LEU A 201 18.87 -7.59 4.52
CA LEU A 201 20.11 -7.57 5.29
C LEU A 201 19.88 -7.05 6.70
N ALA A 202 20.61 -7.60 7.66
CA ALA A 202 20.81 -7.01 8.97
C ALA A 202 22.24 -6.44 9.03
N LEU A 203 22.37 -5.20 9.50
CA LEU A 203 23.64 -4.58 9.86
C LEU A 203 23.94 -4.89 11.33
N ARG A 204 25.12 -5.45 11.57
CA ARG A 204 25.57 -5.76 12.93
C ARG A 204 26.77 -4.91 13.31
N PHE A 205 26.79 -4.47 14.55
CA PHE A 205 27.95 -3.89 15.20
C PHE A 205 28.35 -4.78 16.37
N LYS A 206 29.57 -5.32 16.34
CA LYS A 206 30.06 -6.28 17.36
C LYS A 206 29.07 -7.43 17.62
N GLY A 207 28.45 -7.92 16.56
CA GLY A 207 27.49 -9.03 16.61
C GLY A 207 26.04 -8.64 16.91
N GLN A 208 25.76 -7.45 17.45
CA GLN A 208 24.41 -6.98 17.73
C GLN A 208 23.79 -6.31 16.51
N ILE A 209 22.51 -6.53 16.26
CA ILE A 209 21.78 -5.88 15.15
C ILE A 209 21.56 -4.42 15.52
N VAL A 210 22.04 -3.52 14.66
CA VAL A 210 21.95 -2.07 14.81
C VAL A 210 21.25 -1.40 13.64
N GLY A 211 20.86 -2.16 12.62
CA GLY A 211 20.15 -1.66 11.47
C GLY A 211 19.74 -2.77 10.52
N TRP A 212 18.97 -2.45 9.50
CA TRP A 212 18.49 -3.40 8.49
C TRP A 212 18.17 -2.74 7.16
N LEU A 213 18.14 -3.57 6.14
CA LEU A 213 17.57 -3.28 4.83
C LEU A 213 16.57 -4.38 4.52
N ILE A 214 15.28 -4.05 4.49
CA ILE A 214 14.22 -5.01 4.17
C ILE A 214 13.75 -4.79 2.75
N ILE A 215 13.74 -5.87 1.99
CA ILE A 215 13.30 -5.93 0.60
C ILE A 215 12.03 -6.76 0.53
N HIS A 216 11.04 -6.25 -0.18
CA HIS A 216 9.80 -6.96 -0.49
C HIS A 216 9.73 -7.29 -1.98
N GLN A 217 9.29 -8.50 -2.28
CA GLN A 217 9.00 -8.89 -3.65
C GLN A 217 7.56 -8.49 -4.00
N ILE A 218 7.42 -7.39 -4.74
CA ILE A 218 6.11 -6.85 -5.14
C ILE A 218 5.55 -7.60 -6.35
N SER A 219 6.43 -8.06 -7.24
CA SER A 219 6.10 -8.93 -8.36
C SER A 219 7.28 -9.82 -8.71
N THR A 220 7.13 -10.71 -9.69
CA THR A 220 8.26 -11.54 -10.20
C THR A 220 9.42 -10.72 -10.77
N GLU A 221 9.18 -9.46 -11.13
CA GLU A 221 10.17 -8.58 -11.77
C GLU A 221 10.47 -7.32 -10.97
N THR A 222 9.85 -7.16 -9.80
CA THR A 222 9.95 -5.91 -9.03
C THR A 222 10.26 -6.19 -7.57
N LEU A 223 11.38 -5.65 -7.12
CA LEU A 223 11.77 -5.58 -5.72
C LEU A 223 11.57 -4.15 -5.22
N GLU A 224 11.14 -4.01 -3.99
CA GLU A 224 10.96 -2.72 -3.32
C GLU A 224 11.76 -2.71 -2.01
N TYR A 225 12.60 -1.69 -1.85
CA TYR A 225 13.22 -1.37 -0.57
C TYR A 225 12.19 -0.64 0.28
N THR A 226 11.66 -1.29 1.29
CA THR A 226 10.58 -0.73 2.10
C THR A 226 11.03 -0.20 3.43
N SER A 227 12.11 -0.75 3.96
CA SER A 227 12.66 -0.35 5.24
C SER A 227 14.18 -0.32 5.17
N LEU A 228 14.75 0.84 5.47
CA LEU A 228 16.18 1.06 5.63
C LEU A 228 16.38 1.85 6.93
N PHE A 229 17.08 1.22 7.87
CA PHE A 229 17.38 1.81 9.18
C PHE A 229 18.84 1.55 9.55
#